data_9774a26bc410de113fdda48262a101c9
#
_entry.id   9774a26bc410de113fdda48262a101c9
#
_cell.length_a   1.000
_cell.length_b   1.000
_cell.length_c   1.000
_cell.angle_alpha   90.00
_cell.angle_beta   90.00
_cell.angle_gamma   90.00
#
_symmetry.space_group_name_H-M   'P 1'
#
loop_
_entity.id
_entity.type
_entity.pdbx_description
1 polymer ?
#
loop_
_entity_poly.entity_id
_entity_poly.type
_entity_poly.pdbx_seq_one_letter_code
_entity_poly.pdbx_strand_id
1 'polypeptide(L)'
;MNRIVLFVACWFWATSVVGSAQSKADAEKLARGLKGDDAGQAADNRQCKMFTKAEASRYIGEVVIHVENAALGTGCQWTSASDDGSMLVQVVPARYHERPSAAPGFKKLPEVGPQAFVVPQSGGWQAGSLQGAHSIQVKASGKGATEAKTVELLKESMTRDSASPAK
;
A
#
# COMPACT_ATOMS: atom_id res chain seq x y z
N MET A 1 16.28 64.56 44.70
CA MET A 1 16.68 63.23 44.24
C MET A 1 15.45 62.35 44.27
N ASN A 2 14.67 62.33 43.18
CA ASN A 2 13.43 61.57 43.05
C ASN A 2 13.71 60.30 42.26
N ARG A 3 13.49 59.12 42.87
CA ARG A 3 13.51 57.81 42.20
C ARG A 3 12.08 57.45 41.76
N ILE A 4 11.85 57.51 40.51
CA ILE A 4 10.61 57.01 39.87
C ILE A 4 10.79 55.51 39.68
N VAL A 5 9.95 54.69 40.33
CA VAL A 5 9.87 53.25 40.15
C VAL A 5 8.78 52.99 39.11
N LEU A 6 9.19 52.55 37.93
CA LEU A 6 8.29 52.12 36.84
C LEU A 6 7.87 50.65 37.08
N PHE A 7 6.61 50.43 37.43
CA PHE A 7 5.99 49.11 37.43
C PHE A 7 5.62 48.73 36.01
N VAL A 8 6.37 47.79 35.46
CA VAL A 8 6.00 47.11 34.19
C VAL A 8 5.03 45.98 34.50
N ALA A 9 3.76 46.17 34.20
CA ALA A 9 2.74 45.14 34.34
C ALA A 9 2.85 44.19 33.11
N CYS A 10 3.45 42.99 33.32
CA CYS A 10 3.41 41.89 32.32
C CYS A 10 2.01 41.30 32.28
N TRP A 11 1.26 41.64 31.26
CA TRP A 11 0.03 40.96 30.93
C TRP A 11 0.38 39.67 30.23
N PHE A 12 0.27 38.56 30.94
CA PHE A 12 0.30 37.21 30.38
C PHE A 12 -1.02 36.97 29.65
N TRP A 13 -0.98 37.01 28.33
CA TRP A 13 -2.04 36.46 27.49
C TRP A 13 -1.92 34.94 27.54
N ALA A 14 -2.78 34.29 28.31
CA ALA A 14 -2.99 32.86 28.25
C ALA A 14 -3.72 32.57 26.96
N THR A 15 -2.99 32.27 25.89
CA THR A 15 -3.55 31.64 24.69
C THR A 15 -3.95 30.24 25.08
N SER A 16 -5.24 30.02 25.32
CA SER A 16 -5.85 28.69 25.41
C SER A 16 -5.71 28.05 24.07
N VAL A 17 -4.71 27.19 23.89
CA VAL A 17 -4.63 26.23 22.81
C VAL A 17 -5.77 25.24 23.04
N VAL A 18 -6.91 25.50 22.42
CA VAL A 18 -7.96 24.50 22.26
C VAL A 18 -7.40 23.45 21.32
N GLY A 19 -6.60 22.52 21.87
CA GLY A 19 -6.25 21.28 21.20
C GLY A 19 -7.55 20.55 20.94
N SER A 20 -7.97 20.52 19.69
CA SER A 20 -9.03 19.63 19.21
C SER A 20 -8.63 18.23 19.66
N ALA A 21 -9.23 17.75 20.74
CA ALA A 21 -9.16 16.36 21.11
C ALA A 21 -9.86 15.60 19.98
N GLN A 22 -9.08 15.22 18.95
CA GLN A 22 -9.53 14.17 18.04
C GLN A 22 -9.96 13.03 18.93
N SER A 23 -11.22 12.68 18.85
CA SER A 23 -11.80 11.77 19.82
C SER A 23 -11.03 10.46 19.75
N LYS A 24 -10.84 9.82 20.91
CA LYS A 24 -10.21 8.49 20.98
C LYS A 24 -10.89 7.51 20.00
N ALA A 25 -12.19 7.72 19.76
CA ALA A 25 -12.98 7.00 18.77
C ALA A 25 -12.49 7.21 17.32
N ASP A 26 -12.05 8.42 16.94
CA ASP A 26 -11.52 8.69 15.60
C ASP A 26 -10.14 8.05 15.42
N ALA A 27 -9.32 8.08 16.46
CA ALA A 27 -8.02 7.41 16.46
C ALA A 27 -8.17 5.88 16.41
N GLU A 28 -9.12 5.32 17.15
CA GLU A 28 -9.43 3.88 17.10
C GLU A 28 -10.04 3.46 15.75
N LYS A 29 -10.88 4.31 15.15
CA LYS A 29 -11.44 4.07 13.82
C LYS A 29 -10.35 4.10 12.75
N LEU A 30 -9.43 5.07 12.82
CA LEU A 30 -8.29 5.14 11.93
C LEU A 30 -7.37 3.92 12.12
N ALA A 31 -7.10 3.52 13.36
CA ALA A 31 -6.29 2.34 13.67
C ALA A 31 -6.94 1.04 13.19
N ARG A 32 -8.27 0.90 13.26
CA ARG A 32 -9.01 -0.23 12.69
C ARG A 32 -8.96 -0.22 11.18
N GLY A 33 -9.16 0.92 10.53
CA GLY A 33 -9.00 1.05 9.08
C GLY A 33 -7.59 0.70 8.60
N LEU A 34 -6.55 1.03 9.37
CA LEU A 34 -5.17 0.65 9.10
C LEU A 34 -4.89 -0.84 9.32
N LYS A 35 -5.62 -1.49 10.22
CA LYS A 35 -5.54 -2.95 10.44
C LYS A 35 -6.37 -3.76 9.44
N GLY A 36 -7.14 -3.11 8.56
CA GLY A 36 -7.96 -3.79 7.57
C GLY A 36 -9.33 -4.25 8.06
N ASP A 37 -9.66 -4.07 9.34
CA ASP A 37 -10.94 -4.52 9.90
C ASP A 37 -12.15 -3.82 9.24
N ASP A 38 -11.98 -2.56 8.81
CA ASP A 38 -13.01 -1.78 8.11
C ASP A 38 -12.96 -1.96 6.57
N ALA A 39 -11.96 -2.69 6.05
CA ALA A 39 -11.81 -2.94 4.61
C ALA A 39 -12.67 -4.11 4.10
N GLY A 40 -13.51 -4.68 4.96
CA GLY A 40 -14.31 -5.86 4.65
C GLY A 40 -13.55 -7.19 4.77
N GLN A 41 -14.25 -8.28 4.51
CA GLN A 41 -13.65 -9.61 4.54
C GLN A 41 -12.79 -9.84 3.27
N ALA A 42 -11.66 -10.53 3.40
CA ALA A 42 -10.84 -10.92 2.25
C ALA A 42 -11.64 -11.71 1.20
N ALA A 43 -12.61 -12.51 1.65
CA ALA A 43 -13.51 -13.27 0.78
C ALA A 43 -14.39 -12.39 -0.12
N ASP A 44 -14.66 -11.15 0.28
CA ASP A 44 -15.46 -10.20 -0.51
C ASP A 44 -14.61 -9.30 -1.40
N ASN A 45 -13.31 -9.24 -1.13
CA ASN A 45 -12.39 -8.42 -1.91
C ASN A 45 -12.06 -9.09 -3.24
N ARG A 46 -12.30 -8.35 -4.33
CA ARG A 46 -12.02 -8.81 -5.70
C ARG A 46 -10.54 -9.17 -5.90
N GLN A 47 -9.63 -8.37 -5.36
CA GLN A 47 -8.20 -8.58 -5.49
C GLN A 47 -7.77 -9.88 -4.79
N CYS A 48 -8.40 -10.22 -3.66
CA CYS A 48 -8.13 -11.47 -2.95
C CYS A 48 -8.61 -12.73 -3.69
N LYS A 49 -9.54 -12.56 -4.64
CA LYS A 49 -10.00 -13.64 -5.52
C LYS A 49 -9.11 -13.85 -6.75
N MET A 50 -8.19 -12.93 -7.01
CA MET A 50 -7.30 -13.03 -8.18
C MET A 50 -6.34 -14.22 -8.07
N PHE A 51 -5.86 -14.52 -6.87
CA PHE A 51 -4.87 -15.58 -6.65
C PHE A 51 -5.27 -16.47 -5.49
N THR A 52 -5.10 -17.77 -5.66
CA THR A 52 -5.15 -18.74 -4.56
C THR A 52 -3.88 -18.66 -3.72
N LYS A 53 -3.91 -19.18 -2.50
CA LYS A 53 -2.70 -19.30 -1.66
C LYS A 53 -1.58 -20.06 -2.36
N ALA A 54 -1.91 -21.12 -3.09
CA ALA A 54 -0.93 -21.94 -3.81
C ALA A 54 -0.25 -21.17 -4.96
N GLU A 55 -1.01 -20.36 -5.69
CA GLU A 55 -0.44 -19.48 -6.73
C GLU A 55 0.45 -18.39 -6.13
N ALA A 56 0.00 -17.72 -5.06
CA ALA A 56 0.79 -16.71 -4.36
C ALA A 56 2.10 -17.29 -3.81
N SER A 57 2.07 -18.51 -3.28
CA SER A 57 3.26 -19.22 -2.79
C SER A 57 4.36 -19.37 -3.85
N ARG A 58 4.00 -19.48 -5.14
CA ARG A 58 4.99 -19.58 -6.23
C ARG A 58 5.80 -18.29 -6.43
N TYR A 59 5.16 -17.13 -6.18
CA TYR A 59 5.80 -15.82 -6.30
C TYR A 59 6.68 -15.51 -5.09
N ILE A 60 6.22 -15.86 -3.89
CA ILE A 60 6.94 -15.65 -2.63
C ILE A 60 8.08 -16.66 -2.45
N GLY A 61 7.88 -17.90 -2.94
CA GLY A 61 8.80 -19.04 -2.73
C GLY A 61 8.64 -19.70 -1.36
N GLU A 62 7.53 -19.41 -0.66
CA GLU A 62 7.18 -19.93 0.66
C GLU A 62 5.68 -20.23 0.73
N VAL A 63 5.27 -21.11 1.65
CA VAL A 63 3.86 -21.45 1.82
C VAL A 63 3.08 -20.28 2.40
N VAL A 64 2.07 -19.81 1.67
CA VAL A 64 1.15 -18.74 2.12
C VAL A 64 0.13 -19.32 3.10
N ILE A 65 0.00 -18.71 4.26
CA ILE A 65 -0.98 -19.10 5.29
C ILE A 65 -2.08 -18.05 5.47
N HIS A 66 -1.78 -16.77 5.33
CA HIS A 66 -2.74 -15.68 5.49
C HIS A 66 -3.08 -15.01 4.16
N VAL A 67 -4.34 -14.58 4.04
CA VAL A 67 -4.84 -13.71 2.98
C VAL A 67 -5.74 -12.67 3.62
N GLU A 68 -5.45 -11.41 3.39
CA GLU A 68 -6.17 -10.31 4.01
C GLU A 68 -6.36 -9.13 3.06
N ASN A 69 -7.35 -8.31 3.36
CA ASN A 69 -7.53 -7.03 2.70
C ASN A 69 -6.33 -6.12 3.00
N ALA A 70 -5.87 -5.40 2.00
CA ALA A 70 -4.78 -4.46 2.11
C ALA A 70 -5.13 -3.12 1.46
N ALA A 71 -4.33 -2.10 1.77
CA ALA A 71 -4.44 -0.78 1.15
C ALA A 71 -5.89 -0.23 1.20
N LEU A 72 -6.52 -0.28 2.38
CA LEU A 72 -7.90 0.19 2.62
C LEU A 72 -8.95 -0.47 1.68
N GLY A 73 -8.78 -1.77 1.41
CA GLY A 73 -9.70 -2.53 0.56
C GLY A 73 -9.45 -2.41 -0.95
N THR A 74 -8.45 -1.63 -1.38
CA THR A 74 -8.07 -1.53 -2.80
C THR A 74 -7.05 -2.58 -3.23
N GLY A 75 -6.61 -3.44 -2.32
CA GLY A 75 -5.64 -4.49 -2.54
C GLY A 75 -5.89 -5.73 -1.70
N CYS A 76 -5.09 -6.74 -1.97
CA CYS A 76 -5.02 -7.97 -1.19
C CYS A 76 -3.58 -8.33 -0.90
N GLN A 77 -3.33 -8.82 0.31
CA GLN A 77 -2.03 -9.28 0.76
C GLN A 77 -2.08 -10.77 1.08
N TRP A 78 -1.06 -11.49 0.65
CA TRP A 78 -0.79 -12.89 0.97
C TRP A 78 0.52 -12.92 1.76
N THR A 79 0.52 -13.58 2.91
CA THR A 79 1.68 -13.63 3.81
C THR A 79 2.07 -15.07 4.10
N SER A 80 3.37 -15.36 4.12
CA SER A 80 3.93 -16.67 4.46
C SER A 80 3.91 -16.93 5.98
N ALA A 81 4.14 -18.18 6.36
CA ALA A 81 4.19 -18.60 7.76
C ALA A 81 5.35 -17.98 8.55
N SER A 82 6.43 -17.60 7.85
CA SER A 82 7.61 -16.99 8.45
C SER A 82 7.51 -15.47 8.61
N ASP A 83 6.43 -14.84 8.08
CA ASP A 83 6.26 -13.38 7.93
C ASP A 83 7.35 -12.69 7.08
N ASP A 84 8.35 -13.43 6.59
CA ASP A 84 9.41 -12.88 5.73
C ASP A 84 8.97 -12.74 4.27
N GLY A 85 8.00 -13.55 3.85
CA GLY A 85 7.47 -13.58 2.49
C GLY A 85 6.08 -12.96 2.40
N SER A 86 5.90 -12.01 1.47
CA SER A 86 4.58 -11.45 1.19
C SER A 86 4.39 -11.13 -0.29
N MET A 87 3.14 -11.15 -0.72
CA MET A 87 2.69 -10.70 -2.03
C MET A 87 1.54 -9.72 -1.83
N LEU A 88 1.60 -8.58 -2.49
CA LEU A 88 0.52 -7.59 -2.54
C LEU A 88 0.10 -7.40 -4.00
N VAL A 89 -1.21 -7.39 -4.23
CA VAL A 89 -1.81 -6.91 -5.48
C VAL A 89 -2.77 -5.78 -5.16
N GLN A 90 -2.57 -4.63 -5.76
CA GLN A 90 -3.39 -3.44 -5.56
C GLN A 90 -3.88 -2.91 -6.90
N VAL A 91 -5.17 -2.54 -6.96
CA VAL A 91 -5.82 -1.93 -8.11
C VAL A 91 -6.49 -0.64 -7.67
N VAL A 92 -6.03 0.48 -8.19
CA VAL A 92 -6.55 1.81 -7.88
C VAL A 92 -6.86 2.59 -9.16
N PRO A 93 -7.67 3.67 -9.09
CA PRO A 93 -7.86 4.56 -10.23
C PRO A 93 -6.53 5.08 -10.78
N ALA A 94 -6.44 5.25 -12.11
CA ALA A 94 -5.22 5.64 -12.83
C ALA A 94 -4.56 6.92 -12.29
N ARG A 95 -5.35 7.86 -11.72
CA ARG A 95 -4.82 9.09 -11.10
C ARG A 95 -3.89 8.85 -9.90
N TYR A 96 -3.91 7.64 -9.33
CA TYR A 96 -3.03 7.24 -8.22
C TYR A 96 -1.84 6.39 -8.70
N HIS A 97 -1.58 6.39 -10.02
CA HIS A 97 -0.41 5.71 -10.56
C HIS A 97 0.86 6.44 -10.20
N GLU A 98 1.64 5.84 -9.32
CA GLU A 98 2.94 6.37 -8.91
C GLU A 98 4.06 5.52 -9.51
N ARG A 99 5.06 6.20 -10.10
CA ARG A 99 6.27 5.58 -10.63
C ARG A 99 7.47 6.10 -9.84
N PRO A 100 8.14 5.25 -9.08
CA PRO A 100 9.32 5.64 -8.30
C PRO A 100 10.56 5.78 -9.21
N SER A 101 10.47 6.63 -10.23
CA SER A 101 11.48 6.75 -11.30
C SER A 101 12.86 7.22 -10.81
N ALA A 102 12.93 7.83 -9.63
CA ALA A 102 14.18 8.23 -8.98
C ALA A 102 14.79 7.13 -8.09
N ALA A 103 14.06 6.02 -7.86
CA ALA A 103 14.56 4.95 -7.01
C ALA A 103 15.70 4.18 -7.67
N PRO A 104 16.75 3.80 -6.92
CA PRO A 104 17.83 2.97 -7.42
C PRO A 104 17.31 1.66 -8.01
N GLY A 105 17.81 1.26 -9.17
CA GLY A 105 17.41 0.04 -9.85
C GLY A 105 16.06 0.08 -10.56
N PHE A 106 15.42 1.25 -10.65
CA PHE A 106 14.19 1.42 -11.43
C PHE A 106 14.41 1.07 -12.90
N LYS A 107 13.51 0.25 -13.46
CA LYS A 107 13.51 -0.12 -14.88
C LYS A 107 12.12 0.09 -15.48
N LYS A 108 12.08 0.64 -16.68
CA LYS A 108 10.85 0.67 -17.50
C LYS A 108 10.61 -0.69 -18.14
N LEU A 109 9.36 -1.06 -18.30
CA LEU A 109 8.93 -2.32 -18.93
C LEU A 109 8.06 -2.01 -20.17
N PRO A 110 8.65 -1.50 -21.26
CA PRO A 110 7.89 -1.07 -22.44
C PRO A 110 7.08 -2.22 -23.07
N GLU A 111 7.54 -3.47 -22.92
CA GLU A 111 6.86 -4.67 -23.38
C GLU A 111 5.57 -5.01 -22.58
N VAL A 112 5.42 -4.44 -21.38
CA VAL A 112 4.20 -4.56 -20.55
C VAL A 112 3.25 -3.40 -20.79
N GLY A 113 3.81 -2.21 -21.00
CA GLY A 113 3.01 -1.02 -21.29
C GLY A 113 3.84 0.27 -21.13
N PRO A 114 3.34 1.40 -21.67
CA PRO A 114 4.09 2.67 -21.76
C PRO A 114 4.44 3.27 -20.39
N GLN A 115 3.70 2.91 -19.34
CA GLN A 115 3.90 3.38 -17.97
C GLN A 115 4.37 2.27 -17.03
N ALA A 116 4.61 1.06 -17.57
CA ALA A 116 5.00 -0.06 -16.75
C ALA A 116 6.45 0.07 -16.25
N PHE A 117 6.67 -0.44 -15.04
CA PHE A 117 7.96 -0.40 -14.38
C PHE A 117 8.17 -1.57 -13.44
N VAL A 118 9.43 -1.82 -13.10
CA VAL A 118 9.84 -2.66 -11.97
C VAL A 118 10.97 -1.95 -11.21
N VAL A 119 10.99 -2.15 -9.90
CA VAL A 119 11.98 -1.55 -9.01
C VAL A 119 12.25 -2.46 -7.82
N PRO A 120 13.52 -2.59 -7.37
CA PRO A 120 13.83 -3.30 -6.15
C PRO A 120 13.24 -2.57 -4.93
N GLN A 121 12.78 -3.35 -3.96
CA GLN A 121 12.30 -2.89 -2.66
C GLN A 121 13.04 -3.66 -1.56
N SER A 122 12.93 -3.19 -0.31
CA SER A 122 13.48 -3.92 0.83
C SER A 122 12.90 -5.35 0.87
N GLY A 123 13.77 -6.34 0.76
CA GLY A 123 13.40 -7.76 0.78
C GLY A 123 12.73 -8.31 -0.48
N GLY A 124 12.62 -7.52 -1.57
CA GLY A 124 11.95 -8.00 -2.77
C GLY A 124 11.85 -7.00 -3.91
N TRP A 125 10.70 -6.98 -4.60
CA TRP A 125 10.47 -6.21 -5.82
C TRP A 125 9.08 -5.61 -5.84
N GLN A 126 8.95 -4.45 -6.48
CA GLN A 126 7.68 -3.82 -6.82
C GLN A 126 7.60 -3.65 -8.34
N ALA A 127 6.43 -3.88 -8.91
CA ALA A 127 6.14 -3.55 -10.30
C ALA A 127 4.76 -2.88 -10.39
N GLY A 128 4.56 -2.10 -11.46
CA GLY A 128 3.29 -1.44 -11.68
C GLY A 128 3.07 -1.07 -13.13
N SER A 129 1.81 -0.91 -13.52
CA SER A 129 1.40 -0.52 -14.87
C SER A 129 0.09 0.23 -14.85
N LEU A 130 -0.14 1.07 -15.85
CA LEU A 130 -1.46 1.60 -16.19
C LEU A 130 -2.18 0.64 -17.13
N GLN A 131 -3.46 0.38 -16.84
CA GLN A 131 -4.35 -0.40 -17.70
C GLN A 131 -5.72 0.31 -17.78
N GLY A 132 -5.93 1.05 -18.86
CA GLY A 132 -7.13 1.85 -19.02
C GLY A 132 -7.31 2.87 -17.89
N ALA A 133 -8.42 2.77 -17.16
CA ALA A 133 -8.74 3.65 -16.03
C ALA A 133 -8.10 3.22 -14.69
N HIS A 134 -7.34 2.12 -14.66
CA HIS A 134 -6.76 1.56 -13.46
C HIS A 134 -5.22 1.64 -13.45
N SER A 135 -4.67 1.73 -12.26
CA SER A 135 -3.27 1.45 -11.96
C SER A 135 -3.21 0.14 -11.20
N ILE A 136 -2.45 -0.81 -11.73
CA ILE A 136 -2.18 -2.08 -11.07
C ILE A 136 -0.76 -2.03 -10.54
N GLN A 137 -0.62 -2.29 -9.25
CA GLN A 137 0.66 -2.37 -8.57
C GLN A 137 0.76 -3.69 -7.83
N VAL A 138 1.93 -4.30 -7.93
CA VAL A 138 2.24 -5.55 -7.24
C VAL A 138 3.54 -5.42 -6.47
N LYS A 139 3.63 -6.10 -5.34
CA LYS A 139 4.88 -6.25 -4.58
C LYS A 139 5.05 -7.73 -4.25
N ALA A 140 6.27 -8.21 -4.30
CA ALA A 140 6.62 -9.55 -3.84
C ALA A 140 7.90 -9.48 -3.02
N SER A 141 7.90 -10.08 -1.85
CA SER A 141 9.05 -10.28 -0.97
C SER A 141 9.17 -11.73 -0.56
N GLY A 142 10.34 -12.11 -0.05
CA GLY A 142 10.65 -13.47 0.36
C GLY A 142 11.72 -14.13 -0.50
N LYS A 143 12.15 -15.33 -0.11
CA LYS A 143 13.28 -16.05 -0.72
C LYS A 143 13.11 -16.36 -2.21
N GLY A 144 11.86 -16.51 -2.65
CA GLY A 144 11.54 -16.79 -4.04
C GLY A 144 11.20 -15.55 -4.88
N ALA A 145 11.08 -14.37 -4.25
CA ALA A 145 10.74 -13.13 -4.95
C ALA A 145 11.92 -12.65 -5.81
N THR A 146 11.71 -12.61 -7.10
CA THR A 146 12.69 -12.10 -8.07
C THR A 146 12.07 -11.04 -8.96
N GLU A 147 12.89 -10.24 -9.62
CA GLU A 147 12.43 -9.27 -10.62
C GLU A 147 11.51 -9.94 -11.66
N ALA A 148 11.98 -11.04 -12.26
CA ALA A 148 11.23 -11.75 -13.31
C ALA A 148 9.88 -12.25 -12.83
N LYS A 149 9.79 -12.86 -11.64
CA LYS A 149 8.54 -13.32 -11.05
C LYS A 149 7.59 -12.16 -10.70
N THR A 150 8.14 -11.02 -10.27
CA THR A 150 7.30 -9.85 -9.97
C THR A 150 6.73 -9.21 -11.24
N VAL A 151 7.48 -9.22 -12.34
CA VAL A 151 6.98 -8.81 -13.66
C VAL A 151 5.92 -9.80 -14.18
N GLU A 152 6.12 -11.10 -13.99
CA GLU A 152 5.11 -12.13 -14.31
C GLU A 152 3.84 -11.92 -13.49
N LEU A 153 3.95 -11.69 -12.18
CA LEU A 153 2.83 -11.36 -11.29
C LEU A 153 2.05 -10.14 -11.78
N LEU A 154 2.76 -9.08 -12.21
CA LEU A 154 2.11 -7.90 -12.77
C LEU A 154 1.30 -8.24 -14.02
N LYS A 155 1.88 -8.96 -15.00
CA LYS A 155 1.20 -9.37 -16.24
C LYS A 155 -0.02 -10.23 -15.93
N GLU A 156 0.11 -11.17 -15.02
CA GLU A 156 -1.01 -12.04 -14.63
C GLU A 156 -2.12 -11.26 -13.91
N SER A 157 -1.76 -10.32 -13.02
CA SER A 157 -2.72 -9.43 -12.36
C SER A 157 -3.48 -8.55 -13.36
N MET A 158 -2.80 -8.01 -14.38
CA MET A 158 -3.43 -7.24 -15.46
C MET A 158 -4.44 -8.09 -16.25
N THR A 159 -4.08 -9.32 -16.58
CA THR A 159 -4.96 -10.26 -17.30
C THR A 159 -6.20 -10.59 -16.47
N ARG A 160 -6.03 -10.88 -15.18
CA ARG A 160 -7.14 -11.24 -14.28
C ARG A 160 -8.03 -10.04 -13.95
N ASP A 161 -7.48 -8.82 -13.89
CA ASP A 161 -8.28 -7.61 -13.72
C ASP A 161 -9.16 -7.34 -14.94
N SER A 162 -8.64 -7.51 -16.16
CA SER A 162 -9.39 -7.36 -17.40
C SER A 162 -10.50 -8.38 -17.56
N ALA A 163 -10.29 -9.61 -17.09
CA ALA A 163 -11.26 -10.71 -17.22
C ALA A 163 -12.46 -10.58 -16.28
N SER A 164 -12.39 -9.70 -15.28
CA SER A 164 -13.47 -9.50 -14.33
C SER A 164 -14.43 -8.42 -14.84
N PRO A 165 -15.73 -8.72 -15.03
CA PRO A 165 -16.70 -7.74 -15.48
C PRO A 165 -16.78 -6.57 -14.51
N ALA A 166 -16.75 -5.33 -15.02
CA ALA A 166 -17.08 -4.15 -14.23
C ALA A 166 -18.53 -4.31 -13.72
N LYS A 167 -18.71 -4.21 -12.40
CA LYS A 167 -20.03 -4.13 -11.79
C LYS A 167 -20.58 -2.72 -11.91
#